data_50b2c96e2094010c77b59913690b7405
#
_entry.id   50b2c96e2094010c77b59913690b7405
#
_cell.length_a   1.000
_cell.length_b   1.000
_cell.length_c   1.000
_cell.angle_alpha   90.00
_cell.angle_beta   90.00
_cell.angle_gamma   90.00
#
_symmetry.space_group_name_H-M   'P 1'
#
loop_
_entity.id
_entity.type
_entity.pdbx_description
1 polymer ?
#
loop_
_entity_poly.entity_id
_entity_poly.type
_entity_poly.pdbx_seq_one_letter_code
_entity_poly.pdbx_strand_id
1 'polypeptide(L)'
;MTEKLQHSSRNRIQKAADAGFVHVNDKPVKSNYKVRAGDVVTLMLDRPRHDTSILPENIPLDVVYEDTEVLVINKPAGLVVHPGVGNFTGTLVNALAYYFRDLPSYDPNDPEVGLVHRIDKDTSGLLVIAKTPEAKTSLGAQFFNKTTHRSYHALVWGHFVEDEGRIEGNITRDPKDRLRMTVAEPDSGIGKPAVTHYKII
;
A
#
# COMPACT_ATOMS: atom_id res chain seq x y z
N MET A 1 9.35 -12.96 -25.54
CA MET A 1 8.97 -11.58 -25.21
C MET A 1 8.95 -11.34 -23.69
N THR A 2 8.32 -12.19 -22.90
CA THR A 2 8.34 -12.12 -21.42
C THR A 2 9.74 -12.16 -20.82
N GLU A 3 10.70 -12.87 -21.41
CA GLU A 3 12.09 -12.98 -20.93
C GLU A 3 12.89 -11.67 -21.08
N LYS A 4 12.49 -10.78 -22.00
CA LYS A 4 13.17 -9.51 -22.26
C LYS A 4 12.50 -8.29 -21.62
N LEU A 5 11.28 -8.44 -21.11
CA LEU A 5 10.56 -7.36 -20.42
C LEU A 5 10.55 -7.66 -18.92
N GLN A 6 11.50 -7.08 -18.19
CA GLN A 6 11.51 -7.12 -16.74
C GLN A 6 10.15 -6.57 -16.21
N HIS A 7 9.51 -7.32 -15.29
CA HIS A 7 8.24 -6.95 -14.64
C HIS A 7 6.94 -7.06 -15.48
N SER A 8 6.93 -7.80 -16.61
CA SER A 8 5.70 -8.01 -17.38
C SER A 8 5.30 -9.48 -17.43
N SER A 9 4.07 -9.79 -17.00
CA SER A 9 3.51 -11.13 -17.10
C SER A 9 3.02 -11.43 -18.54
N ARG A 10 2.99 -12.73 -18.91
CA ARG A 10 2.47 -13.18 -20.21
C ARG A 10 1.05 -12.68 -20.49
N ASN A 11 0.17 -12.69 -19.48
CA ASN A 11 -1.21 -12.21 -19.59
C ASN A 11 -1.28 -10.70 -19.90
N ARG A 12 -0.38 -9.91 -19.33
CA ARG A 12 -0.32 -8.47 -19.57
C ARG A 12 0.11 -8.15 -21.01
N ILE A 13 1.06 -8.92 -21.55
CA ILE A 13 1.51 -8.77 -22.95
C ILE A 13 0.42 -9.20 -23.92
N GLN A 14 -0.31 -10.30 -23.63
CA GLN A 14 -1.44 -10.73 -24.44
C GLN A 14 -2.54 -9.66 -24.50
N LYS A 15 -2.96 -9.13 -23.36
CA LYS A 15 -3.96 -8.04 -23.31
C LYS A 15 -3.50 -6.79 -24.07
N ALA A 16 -2.23 -6.44 -23.99
CA ALA A 16 -1.67 -5.31 -24.74
C ALA A 16 -1.70 -5.58 -26.26
N ALA A 17 -1.39 -6.79 -26.71
CA ALA A 17 -1.45 -7.15 -28.12
C ALA A 17 -2.90 -7.17 -28.64
N ASP A 18 -3.83 -7.72 -27.87
CA ASP A 18 -5.27 -7.76 -28.26
C ASP A 18 -5.89 -6.35 -28.31
N ALA A 19 -5.34 -5.42 -27.49
CA ALA A 19 -5.71 -4.00 -27.50
C ALA A 19 -4.97 -3.16 -28.58
N GLY A 20 -4.11 -3.79 -29.42
CA GLY A 20 -3.40 -3.10 -30.51
C GLY A 20 -2.12 -2.37 -30.08
N PHE A 21 -1.66 -2.51 -28.84
CA PHE A 21 -0.46 -1.83 -28.31
C PHE A 21 0.87 -2.56 -28.57
N VAL A 22 0.83 -3.74 -29.23
CA VAL A 22 2.04 -4.45 -29.65
C VAL A 22 2.16 -4.39 -31.17
N HIS A 23 3.23 -3.80 -31.65
CA HIS A 23 3.53 -3.71 -33.07
C HIS A 23 4.74 -4.59 -33.42
N VAL A 24 4.73 -5.15 -34.60
CA VAL A 24 5.89 -5.81 -35.21
C VAL A 24 6.14 -5.16 -36.54
N ASN A 25 7.35 -4.63 -36.74
CA ASN A 25 7.73 -3.89 -37.93
C ASN A 25 6.70 -2.78 -38.26
N ASP A 26 6.35 -2.01 -37.22
CA ASP A 26 5.38 -0.89 -37.23
C ASP A 26 3.93 -1.26 -37.54
N LYS A 27 3.58 -2.55 -37.56
CA LYS A 27 2.21 -3.01 -37.75
C LYS A 27 1.65 -3.64 -36.47
N PRO A 28 0.41 -3.31 -36.04
CA PRO A 28 -0.21 -3.92 -34.90
C PRO A 28 -0.41 -5.42 -35.11
N VAL A 29 -0.08 -6.20 -34.07
CA VAL A 29 -0.20 -7.66 -34.12
C VAL A 29 -1.03 -8.17 -32.95
N LYS A 30 -1.73 -9.31 -33.16
CA LYS A 30 -2.48 -10.00 -32.11
C LYS A 30 -1.57 -10.89 -31.26
N SER A 31 -2.08 -11.31 -30.11
CA SER A 31 -1.37 -12.16 -29.15
C SER A 31 -0.87 -13.50 -29.69
N ASN A 32 -1.44 -13.98 -30.79
CA ASN A 32 -1.04 -15.22 -31.46
C ASN A 32 0.02 -15.07 -32.55
N TYR A 33 0.55 -13.84 -32.77
CA TYR A 33 1.61 -13.60 -33.75
C TYR A 33 2.89 -14.37 -33.38
N LYS A 34 3.44 -15.08 -34.39
CA LYS A 34 4.70 -15.83 -34.23
C LYS A 34 5.87 -14.94 -34.65
N VAL A 35 6.59 -14.44 -33.65
CA VAL A 35 7.77 -13.61 -33.87
C VAL A 35 8.86 -14.37 -34.61
N ARG A 36 9.48 -13.74 -35.63
CA ARG A 36 10.53 -14.30 -36.47
C ARG A 36 11.86 -13.61 -36.16
N ALA A 37 12.95 -14.26 -36.52
CA ALA A 37 14.27 -13.65 -36.45
C ALA A 37 14.31 -12.38 -37.35
N GLY A 38 14.77 -11.25 -36.80
CA GLY A 38 14.81 -9.96 -37.48
C GLY A 38 13.58 -9.07 -37.27
N ASP A 39 12.50 -9.57 -36.62
CA ASP A 39 11.35 -8.73 -36.29
C ASP A 39 11.72 -7.69 -35.22
N VAL A 40 11.36 -6.43 -35.48
CA VAL A 40 11.40 -5.34 -34.49
C VAL A 40 10.05 -5.29 -33.79
N VAL A 41 10.06 -5.62 -32.49
CA VAL A 41 8.84 -5.59 -31.66
C VAL A 41 8.78 -4.33 -30.85
N THR A 42 7.77 -3.50 -31.06
CA THR A 42 7.51 -2.26 -30.33
C THR A 42 6.29 -2.44 -29.44
N LEU A 43 6.42 -2.08 -28.17
CA LEU A 43 5.31 -2.01 -27.23
C LEU A 43 4.94 -0.54 -27.00
N MET A 44 3.76 -0.14 -27.45
CA MET A 44 3.22 1.19 -27.18
C MET A 44 2.62 1.18 -25.77
N LEU A 45 3.21 1.92 -24.85
CA LEU A 45 2.69 2.09 -23.51
C LEU A 45 1.77 3.32 -23.52
N ASP A 46 0.48 3.11 -23.71
CA ASP A 46 -0.54 4.16 -23.78
C ASP A 46 -0.97 4.67 -22.39
N ARG A 47 -0.22 4.38 -21.37
CA ARG A 47 -0.40 5.04 -20.08
C ARG A 47 0.80 5.93 -19.84
N PRO A 48 0.59 7.26 -19.70
CA PRO A 48 1.61 8.06 -19.04
C PRO A 48 1.97 7.30 -17.75
N ARG A 49 3.25 7.12 -17.47
CA ARG A 49 3.67 6.68 -16.14
C ARG A 49 2.93 7.62 -15.20
N HIS A 50 2.00 7.09 -14.38
CA HIS A 50 1.48 7.89 -13.30
C HIS A 50 2.71 8.41 -12.59
N ASP A 51 2.87 9.71 -12.62
CA ASP A 51 3.87 10.36 -11.80
C ASP A 51 3.53 9.93 -10.38
N THR A 52 4.41 9.11 -9.81
CA THR A 52 4.25 8.62 -8.45
C THR A 52 4.85 9.60 -7.45
N SER A 53 5.26 10.79 -7.91
CA SER A 53 5.72 11.85 -7.03
C SER A 53 4.60 12.23 -6.06
N ILE A 54 4.97 12.34 -4.80
CA ILE A 54 4.06 12.79 -3.76
C ILE A 54 3.93 14.30 -3.88
N LEU A 55 2.76 14.76 -4.30
CA LEU A 55 2.46 16.20 -4.35
C LEU A 55 2.13 16.71 -2.95
N PRO A 56 2.86 17.68 -2.40
CA PRO A 56 2.52 18.30 -1.12
C PRO A 56 1.15 18.98 -1.18
N GLU A 57 0.26 18.67 -0.23
CA GLU A 57 -1.06 19.26 -0.14
C GLU A 57 -1.31 19.80 1.27
N ASN A 58 -1.82 21.03 1.39
CA ASN A 58 -2.15 21.65 2.66
C ASN A 58 -3.45 21.06 3.24
N ILE A 59 -3.33 19.83 3.76
CA ILE A 59 -4.41 19.14 4.45
C ILE A 59 -4.15 19.24 5.96
N PRO A 60 -5.11 19.73 6.77
CA PRO A 60 -4.94 19.84 8.21
C PRO A 60 -4.62 18.51 8.87
N LEU A 61 -3.65 18.47 9.77
CA LEU A 61 -3.29 17.33 10.60
C LEU A 61 -3.67 17.60 12.05
N ASP A 62 -4.35 16.63 12.66
CA ASP A 62 -4.63 16.64 14.11
C ASP A 62 -3.39 16.09 14.85
N VAL A 63 -2.47 16.99 15.20
CA VAL A 63 -1.21 16.66 15.87
C VAL A 63 -1.44 16.46 17.36
N VAL A 64 -1.15 15.25 17.85
CA VAL A 64 -1.30 14.88 19.27
C VAL A 64 0.01 15.05 20.03
N TYR A 65 1.15 14.76 19.38
CA TYR A 65 2.47 14.91 19.94
C TYR A 65 3.49 15.16 18.83
N GLU A 66 4.48 15.98 19.12
CA GLU A 66 5.61 16.22 18.22
C GLU A 66 6.87 16.56 19.02
N ASP A 67 8.00 15.99 18.57
CA ASP A 67 9.34 16.37 19.00
C ASP A 67 10.30 16.46 17.79
N THR A 68 11.60 16.39 18.03
CA THR A 68 12.62 16.43 16.97
C THR A 68 12.66 15.18 16.10
N GLU A 69 12.22 14.04 16.64
CA GLU A 69 12.39 12.71 16.04
C GLU A 69 11.08 12.15 15.48
N VAL A 70 9.95 12.44 16.14
CA VAL A 70 8.67 11.84 15.79
C VAL A 70 7.53 12.86 15.79
N LEU A 71 6.52 12.55 14.97
CA LEU A 71 5.21 13.19 14.94
C LEU A 71 4.15 12.12 15.20
N VAL A 72 3.22 12.38 16.12
CA VAL A 72 2.04 11.54 16.35
C VAL A 72 0.80 12.33 15.98
N ILE A 73 0.01 11.77 15.10
CA ILE A 73 -1.26 12.37 14.65
C ILE A 73 -2.43 11.47 15.00
N ASN A 74 -3.60 12.08 15.16
CA ASN A 74 -4.88 11.39 15.22
C ASN A 74 -5.52 11.41 13.83
N LYS A 75 -5.38 10.32 13.07
CA LYS A 75 -5.95 10.23 11.73
C LYS A 75 -7.47 10.16 11.78
N PRO A 76 -8.21 11.00 11.07
CA PRO A 76 -9.66 10.85 10.95
C PRO A 76 -10.03 9.61 10.11
N ALA A 77 -11.23 9.07 10.35
CA ALA A 77 -11.84 8.10 9.45
C ALA A 77 -12.08 8.75 8.07
N GLY A 78 -11.99 7.96 7.00
CA GLY A 78 -12.14 8.42 5.61
C GLY A 78 -10.85 8.89 4.94
N LEU A 79 -9.80 9.24 5.70
CA LEU A 79 -8.51 9.64 5.15
C LEU A 79 -7.66 8.43 4.76
N VAL A 80 -7.33 8.33 3.47
CA VAL A 80 -6.40 7.32 2.94
C VAL A 80 -4.98 7.67 3.37
N VAL A 81 -4.20 6.67 3.80
CA VAL A 81 -2.82 6.92 4.26
C VAL A 81 -1.87 7.15 3.09
N HIS A 82 -1.87 6.28 2.08
CA HIS A 82 -0.91 6.33 0.98
C HIS A 82 -1.62 6.34 -0.38
N PRO A 83 -1.13 7.14 -1.36
CA PRO A 83 -1.70 7.15 -2.70
C PRO A 83 -1.81 5.76 -3.33
N GLY A 84 -2.88 5.52 -4.06
CA GLY A 84 -3.16 4.27 -4.72
C GLY A 84 -4.27 4.39 -5.75
N VAL A 85 -4.65 3.27 -6.37
CA VAL A 85 -5.71 3.26 -7.39
C VAL A 85 -7.01 3.85 -6.84
N GLY A 86 -7.48 4.92 -7.47
CA GLY A 86 -8.67 5.67 -7.06
C GLY A 86 -8.45 6.76 -6.01
N ASN A 87 -7.23 6.90 -5.46
CA ASN A 87 -6.88 7.93 -4.49
C ASN A 87 -5.42 8.34 -4.71
N PHE A 88 -5.16 9.13 -5.74
CA PHE A 88 -3.79 9.55 -6.08
C PHE A 88 -3.35 10.83 -5.35
N THR A 89 -4.31 11.58 -4.82
CA THR A 89 -4.16 12.84 -4.09
C THR A 89 -5.07 12.83 -2.87
N GLY A 90 -4.98 13.85 -2.01
CA GLY A 90 -5.82 13.96 -0.82
C GLY A 90 -5.51 12.92 0.25
N THR A 91 -4.29 12.38 0.29
CA THR A 91 -3.89 11.33 1.25
C THR A 91 -3.07 11.90 2.39
N LEU A 92 -2.92 11.13 3.46
CA LEU A 92 -2.07 11.52 4.58
C LEU A 92 -0.62 11.81 4.13
N VAL A 93 -0.09 11.01 3.19
CA VAL A 93 1.27 11.25 2.68
C VAL A 93 1.39 12.59 1.98
N ASN A 94 0.36 13.04 1.24
CA ASN A 94 0.33 14.37 0.65
C ASN A 94 0.34 15.48 1.73
N ALA A 95 -0.41 15.28 2.82
CA ALA A 95 -0.42 16.20 3.96
C ALA A 95 0.94 16.26 4.68
N LEU A 96 1.56 15.09 4.92
CA LEU A 96 2.89 14.99 5.54
C LEU A 96 3.98 15.63 4.67
N ALA A 97 3.93 15.43 3.34
CA ALA A 97 4.85 16.07 2.42
C ALA A 97 4.78 17.61 2.50
N TYR A 98 3.57 18.16 2.67
CA TYR A 98 3.40 19.59 2.90
C TYR A 98 3.88 20.03 4.27
N TYR A 99 3.59 19.24 5.29
CA TYR A 99 3.95 19.54 6.68
C TYR A 99 5.47 19.53 6.89
N PHE A 100 6.17 18.59 6.28
CA PHE A 100 7.60 18.39 6.43
C PHE A 100 8.47 19.14 5.41
N ARG A 101 7.89 19.85 4.44
CA ARG A 101 8.62 20.50 3.34
C ARG A 101 9.78 21.40 3.76
N ASP A 102 9.68 22.00 4.96
CA ASP A 102 10.68 22.92 5.50
C ASP A 102 11.65 22.23 6.49
N LEU A 103 11.53 20.92 6.72
CA LEU A 103 12.45 20.17 7.56
C LEU A 103 13.74 19.85 6.81
N PRO A 104 14.92 20.03 7.45
CA PRO A 104 16.21 19.67 6.84
C PRO A 104 16.33 18.19 6.45
N SER A 105 15.61 17.31 7.14
CA SER A 105 15.58 15.86 6.90
C SER A 105 14.56 15.44 5.84
N TYR A 106 13.76 16.36 5.30
CA TYR A 106 12.74 16.01 4.30
C TYR A 106 13.38 15.67 2.95
N ASP A 107 13.09 14.45 2.46
CA ASP A 107 13.42 14.02 1.10
C ASP A 107 12.16 14.01 0.24
N PRO A 108 12.05 14.89 -0.77
CA PRO A 108 10.89 14.90 -1.68
C PRO A 108 10.76 13.63 -2.54
N ASN A 109 11.81 12.81 -2.60
CA ASN A 109 11.80 11.55 -3.32
C ASN A 109 11.44 10.35 -2.41
N ASP A 110 11.29 10.55 -1.09
CA ASP A 110 10.82 9.50 -0.19
C ASP A 110 9.31 9.27 -0.41
N PRO A 111 8.89 8.14 -0.99
CA PRO A 111 7.48 7.88 -1.27
C PRO A 111 6.65 7.65 0.00
N GLU A 112 7.29 7.43 1.12
CA GLU A 112 6.63 7.13 2.40
C GLU A 112 6.54 8.35 3.32
N VAL A 113 7.38 9.37 3.09
CA VAL A 113 7.41 10.63 3.87
C VAL A 113 7.39 10.36 5.40
N GLY A 114 8.32 9.50 5.85
CA GLY A 114 8.46 9.14 7.26
C GLY A 114 7.44 8.14 7.82
N LEU A 115 6.49 7.63 7.01
CA LEU A 115 5.58 6.57 7.45
C LEU A 115 6.33 5.26 7.76
N VAL A 116 5.99 4.65 8.88
CA VAL A 116 6.53 3.36 9.32
C VAL A 116 5.43 2.30 9.50
N HIS A 117 4.18 2.72 9.50
CA HIS A 117 3.00 1.85 9.53
C HIS A 117 1.78 2.54 8.94
N ARG A 118 0.68 1.82 8.87
CA ARG A 118 -0.59 2.36 8.38
C ARG A 118 -1.77 1.74 9.11
N ILE A 119 -2.87 2.46 9.10
CA ILE A 119 -4.22 1.96 9.42
C ILE A 119 -5.11 2.16 8.19
N ASP A 120 -6.23 1.48 8.14
CA ASP A 120 -7.13 1.52 6.99
C ASP A 120 -7.81 2.89 6.83
N LYS A 121 -8.38 3.15 5.64
CA LYS A 121 -9.05 4.40 5.30
C LYS A 121 -10.06 4.81 6.37
N ASP A 122 -10.95 3.90 6.73
CA ASP A 122 -12.09 4.18 7.62
C ASP A 122 -11.76 3.92 9.10
N THR A 123 -10.56 3.48 9.42
CA THR A 123 -10.04 3.42 10.78
C THR A 123 -9.52 4.79 11.21
N SER A 124 -9.98 5.29 12.33
CA SER A 124 -9.44 6.49 12.99
C SER A 124 -8.43 6.13 14.07
N GLY A 125 -7.63 7.10 14.52
CA GLY A 125 -6.74 6.95 15.66
C GLY A 125 -5.28 7.27 15.37
N LEU A 126 -4.42 6.91 16.31
CA LEU A 126 -3.04 7.36 16.33
C LEU A 126 -2.16 6.69 15.28
N LEU A 127 -1.37 7.53 14.61
CA LEU A 127 -0.24 7.11 13.79
C LEU A 127 1.02 7.82 14.26
N VAL A 128 2.12 7.08 14.33
CA VAL A 128 3.46 7.64 14.55
C VAL A 128 4.19 7.75 13.22
N ILE A 129 4.81 8.89 12.99
CA ILE A 129 5.56 9.25 11.79
C ILE A 129 6.97 9.62 12.22
N ALA A 130 7.96 9.13 11.52
CA ALA A 130 9.35 9.49 11.74
C ALA A 130 9.68 10.82 11.05
N LYS A 131 10.39 11.72 11.75
CA LYS A 131 10.88 12.98 11.21
C LYS A 131 12.34 12.91 10.78
N THR A 132 13.05 11.86 11.22
CA THR A 132 14.47 11.63 10.89
C THR A 132 14.68 10.21 10.35
N PRO A 133 15.74 9.96 9.56
CA PRO A 133 16.10 8.63 9.07
C PRO A 133 16.35 7.62 10.19
N GLU A 134 16.94 8.08 11.30
CA GLU A 134 17.23 7.26 12.49
C GLU A 134 15.93 6.81 13.15
N ALA A 135 14.98 7.72 13.36
CA ALA A 135 13.66 7.39 13.88
C ALA A 135 12.90 6.45 12.94
N LYS A 136 12.98 6.67 11.60
CA LYS A 136 12.35 5.80 10.61
C LYS A 136 12.90 4.38 10.68
N THR A 137 14.21 4.21 10.81
CA THR A 137 14.86 2.91 10.94
C THR A 137 14.45 2.21 12.24
N SER A 138 14.51 2.92 13.37
CA SER A 138 14.18 2.37 14.69
C SER A 138 12.71 1.96 14.79
N LEU A 139 11.78 2.85 14.41
CA LEU A 139 10.35 2.55 14.44
C LEU A 139 10.00 1.46 13.43
N GLY A 140 10.56 1.51 12.22
CA GLY A 140 10.36 0.48 11.19
C GLY A 140 10.74 -0.92 11.70
N ALA A 141 11.87 -1.04 12.40
CA ALA A 141 12.29 -2.29 13.02
C ALA A 141 11.30 -2.78 14.08
N GLN A 142 10.76 -1.89 14.92
CA GLN A 142 9.75 -2.24 15.92
C GLN A 142 8.45 -2.75 15.29
N PHE A 143 7.95 -2.10 14.23
CA PHE A 143 6.77 -2.57 13.51
C PHE A 143 7.02 -3.89 12.78
N PHE A 144 8.20 -4.06 12.17
CA PHE A 144 8.59 -5.29 11.49
C PHE A 144 8.67 -6.47 12.46
N ASN A 145 9.32 -6.28 13.62
CA ASN A 145 9.49 -7.30 14.66
C ASN A 145 8.23 -7.48 15.52
N LYS A 146 7.17 -6.69 15.27
CA LYS A 146 5.91 -6.73 16.02
C LYS A 146 6.08 -6.50 17.52
N THR A 147 7.04 -5.66 17.92
CA THR A 147 7.29 -5.31 19.33
C THR A 147 6.43 -4.14 19.80
N THR A 148 5.74 -3.45 18.88
CA THR A 148 4.81 -2.36 19.20
C THR A 148 3.50 -2.91 19.77
N HIS A 149 3.02 -2.32 20.87
CA HIS A 149 1.68 -2.58 21.40
C HIS A 149 0.65 -1.75 20.63
N ARG A 150 -0.39 -2.42 20.11
CA ARG A 150 -1.50 -1.78 19.38
C ARG A 150 -2.81 -2.19 20.01
N SER A 151 -3.64 -1.21 20.35
CA SER A 151 -4.99 -1.42 20.87
C SER A 151 -6.00 -0.68 19.99
N TYR A 152 -7.12 -1.33 19.72
CA TYR A 152 -8.21 -0.79 18.92
C TYR A 152 -9.52 -1.00 19.64
N HIS A 153 -10.43 -0.03 19.51
CA HIS A 153 -11.83 -0.20 19.88
C HIS A 153 -12.62 -0.48 18.62
N ALA A 154 -13.41 -1.54 18.61
CA ALA A 154 -14.21 -1.93 17.46
C ALA A 154 -15.63 -2.28 17.88
N LEU A 155 -16.61 -1.73 17.16
CA LEU A 155 -17.99 -2.19 17.23
C LEU A 155 -18.18 -3.34 16.24
N VAL A 156 -18.66 -4.48 16.72
CA VAL A 156 -18.85 -5.68 15.89
C VAL A 156 -20.29 -6.17 15.94
N TRP A 157 -20.71 -6.92 14.92
CA TRP A 157 -22.01 -7.56 14.89
C TRP A 157 -21.99 -8.89 15.65
N GLY A 158 -23.09 -9.20 16.34
CA GLY A 158 -23.28 -10.45 17.05
C GLY A 158 -22.81 -10.41 18.50
N HIS A 159 -22.60 -11.60 19.07
CA HIS A 159 -22.18 -11.78 20.45
C HIS A 159 -20.99 -12.72 20.51
N PHE A 160 -20.05 -12.41 21.38
CA PHE A 160 -19.00 -13.35 21.77
C PHE A 160 -19.52 -14.27 22.88
N VAL A 161 -19.06 -15.50 22.90
CA VAL A 161 -19.35 -16.46 23.97
C VAL A 161 -18.54 -16.13 25.23
N GLU A 162 -17.29 -15.71 25.01
CA GLU A 162 -16.36 -15.35 26.09
C GLU A 162 -16.04 -13.86 26.04
N ASP A 163 -15.89 -13.24 27.21
CA ASP A 163 -15.61 -11.80 27.32
C ASP A 163 -14.20 -11.41 26.84
N GLU A 164 -13.30 -12.38 26.80
CA GLU A 164 -11.96 -12.19 26.26
C GLU A 164 -11.48 -13.45 25.52
N GLY A 165 -10.60 -13.27 24.54
CA GLY A 165 -10.13 -14.40 23.77
C GLY A 165 -9.08 -14.05 22.72
N ARG A 166 -8.77 -15.05 21.90
CA ARG A 166 -7.77 -14.98 20.82
C ARG A 166 -8.41 -15.47 19.52
N ILE A 167 -8.24 -14.68 18.47
CA ILE A 167 -8.61 -15.04 17.10
C ILE A 167 -7.32 -15.20 16.30
N GLU A 168 -7.15 -16.32 15.62
CA GLU A 168 -5.98 -16.65 14.83
C GLU A 168 -6.38 -17.11 13.43
N GLY A 169 -5.59 -16.74 12.43
CA GLY A 169 -5.78 -17.14 11.06
C GLY A 169 -4.79 -16.47 10.14
N ASN A 170 -4.78 -16.85 8.87
CA ASN A 170 -3.93 -16.24 7.87
C ASN A 170 -4.74 -15.28 7.00
N ILE A 171 -4.35 -14.01 6.95
CA ILE A 171 -5.00 -13.01 6.09
C ILE A 171 -4.47 -13.15 4.66
N THR A 172 -5.38 -13.34 3.71
CA THR A 172 -5.07 -13.49 2.28
C THR A 172 -6.09 -12.76 1.40
N ARG A 173 -5.78 -12.61 0.11
CA ARG A 173 -6.75 -12.12 -0.87
C ARG A 173 -7.80 -13.19 -1.15
N ASP A 174 -9.08 -12.79 -1.18
CA ASP A 174 -10.15 -13.69 -1.58
C ASP A 174 -9.91 -14.19 -3.03
N PRO A 175 -9.90 -15.50 -3.29
CA PRO A 175 -9.67 -16.04 -4.62
C PRO A 175 -10.83 -15.72 -5.60
N LYS A 176 -12.04 -15.46 -5.10
CA LYS A 176 -13.23 -15.16 -5.92
C LYS A 176 -13.38 -13.66 -6.14
N ASP A 177 -13.06 -12.83 -5.13
CA ASP A 177 -13.13 -11.37 -5.20
C ASP A 177 -11.81 -10.76 -4.71
N ARG A 178 -10.91 -10.46 -5.63
CA ARG A 178 -9.59 -9.91 -5.31
C ARG A 178 -9.59 -8.51 -4.67
N LEU A 179 -10.74 -7.84 -4.61
CA LEU A 179 -10.88 -6.58 -3.89
C LEU A 179 -11.05 -6.80 -2.39
N ARG A 180 -11.40 -8.04 -1.97
CA ARG A 180 -11.59 -8.40 -0.58
C ARG A 180 -10.42 -9.18 0.00
N MET A 181 -10.30 -9.11 1.30
CA MET A 181 -9.46 -9.99 2.10
C MET A 181 -10.32 -11.07 2.73
N THR A 182 -9.74 -12.25 2.91
CA THR A 182 -10.38 -13.37 3.62
C THR A 182 -9.39 -13.99 4.59
N VAL A 183 -9.89 -14.83 5.48
CA VAL A 183 -9.08 -15.59 6.44
C VAL A 183 -8.96 -17.02 5.93
N ALA A 184 -7.73 -17.49 5.83
CA ALA A 184 -7.41 -18.90 5.60
C ALA A 184 -7.00 -19.55 6.93
N GLU A 185 -7.11 -20.86 7.02
CA GLU A 185 -6.68 -21.63 8.18
C GLU A 185 -5.21 -21.41 8.49
N PRO A 186 -4.80 -21.38 9.77
CA PRO A 186 -3.42 -21.11 10.19
C PRO A 186 -2.40 -22.00 9.50
N ASP A 187 -2.69 -23.30 9.35
CA ASP A 187 -1.78 -24.31 8.81
C ASP A 187 -1.90 -24.51 7.29
N SER A 188 -2.67 -23.68 6.61
CA SER A 188 -2.89 -23.80 5.15
C SER A 188 -1.67 -23.45 4.29
N GLY A 189 -0.66 -22.80 4.86
CA GLY A 189 0.48 -22.23 4.11
C GLY A 189 0.09 -21.05 3.18
N ILE A 190 -1.16 -20.58 3.25
CA ILE A 190 -1.70 -19.50 2.42
C ILE A 190 -1.88 -18.25 3.28
N GLY A 191 -1.45 -17.09 2.76
CA GLY A 191 -1.63 -15.81 3.45
C GLY A 191 -0.55 -15.49 4.46
N LYS A 192 -0.80 -14.45 5.27
CA LYS A 192 0.12 -13.99 6.32
C LYS A 192 -0.49 -14.24 7.70
N PRO A 193 0.24 -14.87 8.63
CA PRO A 193 -0.25 -15.13 9.98
C PRO A 193 -0.67 -13.85 10.69
N ALA A 194 -1.86 -13.88 11.28
CA ALA A 194 -2.43 -12.80 12.06
C ALA A 194 -3.04 -13.36 13.35
N VAL A 195 -2.82 -12.65 14.44
CA VAL A 195 -3.36 -12.96 15.76
C VAL A 195 -3.95 -11.69 16.33
N THR A 196 -5.19 -11.77 16.82
CA THR A 196 -5.88 -10.69 17.51
C THR A 196 -6.36 -11.19 18.86
N HIS A 197 -5.95 -10.54 19.92
CA HIS A 197 -6.54 -10.72 21.24
C HIS A 197 -7.66 -9.71 21.41
N TYR A 198 -8.79 -10.14 21.94
CA TYR A 198 -9.91 -9.25 22.19
C TYR A 198 -10.38 -9.31 23.64
N LYS A 199 -11.00 -8.23 24.07
CA LYS A 199 -11.70 -8.12 25.35
C LYS A 199 -12.93 -7.25 25.15
N ILE A 200 -14.08 -7.71 25.65
CA ILE A 200 -15.33 -6.93 25.67
C ILE A 200 -15.21 -5.85 26.74
N ILE A 201 -15.65 -4.65 26.43
CA ILE A 201 -15.65 -3.48 27.31
C ILE A 201 -17.06 -2.94 27.54
#